data_5f2f6e2936f75b4f7aeb8f95e6501c08
#
_entry.id   5f2f6e2936f75b4f7aeb8f95e6501c08
#
_cell.length_a   1.000
_cell.length_b   1.000
_cell.length_c   1.000
_cell.angle_alpha   90.00
_cell.angle_beta   90.00
_cell.angle_gamma   90.00
#
_symmetry.space_group_name_H-M   'P 1'
#
loop_
_entity.id
_entity.type
_entity.pdbx_description
1 polymer ?
#
loop_
_entity_poly.entity_id
_entity_poly.type
_entity_poly.pdbx_seq_one_letter_code
_entity_poly.pdbx_strand_id
1 'polypeptide(L)'
;LPKDAFVSKEMFETMELCVGCKACQRECPMSVDISKMKSEFLFHYYKKFSMKLKDKIISNMPKNIWLIKLIAPIFNKIKNIPILNKVLELLFNFSTKRTMPEVQNISPLKNIYYSQNNFSNKVILLADTFNINFEIQNLIYTIKVLNKFGYKAIIPNFDDDSLGRPLCCGRTYISYGQLDKAQAEMQRFTNYIINNNYESTPVVGIEPSCLL
;
A
#
# COMPACT_ATOMS: atom_id res chain seq x y z
N LEU A 1 3.46 -31.82 -17.16
CA LEU A 1 4.33 -30.66 -17.16
C LEU A 1 5.53 -30.95 -16.28
N PRO A 2 6.78 -30.63 -16.72
CA PRO A 2 7.95 -30.76 -15.88
C PRO A 2 7.73 -29.99 -14.56
N LYS A 3 8.18 -30.54 -13.42
CA LYS A 3 8.02 -29.90 -12.09
C LYS A 3 8.58 -28.47 -12.04
N ASP A 4 9.53 -28.15 -12.92
CA ASP A 4 10.16 -26.83 -13.03
C ASP A 4 9.46 -25.85 -13.99
N ALA A 5 8.49 -26.30 -14.80
CA ALA A 5 7.81 -25.43 -15.77
C ALA A 5 6.97 -24.34 -15.09
N PHE A 6 6.46 -24.62 -13.90
CA PHE A 6 5.67 -23.64 -13.14
C PHE A 6 6.53 -22.47 -12.65
N VAL A 7 7.84 -22.65 -12.47
CA VAL A 7 8.74 -21.61 -11.94
C VAL A 7 9.82 -21.29 -13.00
N SER A 8 9.37 -20.93 -14.22
CA SER A 8 10.24 -20.59 -15.34
C SER A 8 10.34 -19.06 -15.54
N LYS A 9 11.39 -18.63 -16.27
CA LYS A 9 11.58 -17.22 -16.65
C LYS A 9 10.52 -16.77 -17.66
N GLU A 10 10.15 -17.63 -18.60
CA GLU A 10 9.13 -17.36 -19.60
C GLU A 10 7.76 -17.11 -18.96
N MET A 11 7.41 -17.91 -17.93
CA MET A 11 6.20 -17.68 -17.16
C MET A 11 6.30 -16.36 -16.37
N PHE A 12 7.47 -16.02 -15.83
CA PHE A 12 7.68 -14.74 -15.15
C PHE A 12 7.44 -13.55 -16.08
N GLU A 13 7.99 -13.56 -17.28
CA GLU A 13 7.80 -12.51 -18.29
C GLU A 13 6.33 -12.36 -18.66
N THR A 14 5.63 -13.48 -18.84
CA THR A 14 4.18 -13.49 -19.10
C THR A 14 3.38 -12.89 -17.92
N MET A 15 3.70 -13.29 -16.69
CA MET A 15 3.02 -12.79 -15.49
C MET A 15 3.35 -11.31 -15.18
N GLU A 16 4.52 -10.81 -15.60
CA GLU A 16 4.84 -9.37 -15.47
C GLU A 16 3.85 -8.48 -16.23
N LEU A 17 3.26 -8.94 -17.33
CA LEU A 17 2.25 -8.20 -18.09
C LEU A 17 0.95 -7.96 -17.31
N CYS A 18 0.66 -8.78 -16.31
CA CYS A 18 -0.53 -8.63 -15.50
C CYS A 18 -0.38 -7.45 -14.51
N VAL A 19 -1.21 -6.42 -14.67
CA VAL A 19 -1.23 -5.25 -13.78
C VAL A 19 -2.11 -5.42 -12.54
N GLY A 20 -2.72 -6.60 -12.35
CA GLY A 20 -3.53 -6.90 -11.17
C GLY A 20 -4.89 -6.18 -11.12
N CYS A 21 -5.44 -5.77 -12.26
CA CYS A 21 -6.73 -5.04 -12.35
C CYS A 21 -7.96 -5.93 -12.04
N LYS A 22 -7.81 -7.26 -11.96
CA LYS A 22 -8.87 -8.25 -11.71
C LYS A 22 -10.01 -8.27 -12.74
N ALA A 23 -9.89 -7.60 -13.87
CA ALA A 23 -10.89 -7.66 -14.92
C ALA A 23 -11.12 -9.10 -15.42
N CYS A 24 -10.07 -9.90 -15.49
CA CYS A 24 -10.16 -11.32 -15.86
C CYS A 24 -11.13 -12.10 -14.95
N GLN A 25 -11.13 -11.87 -13.64
CA GLN A 25 -12.05 -12.53 -12.71
C GLN A 25 -13.49 -12.13 -12.95
N ARG A 26 -13.73 -10.87 -13.29
CA ARG A 26 -15.08 -10.35 -13.53
C ARG A 26 -15.65 -10.81 -14.87
N GLU A 27 -14.83 -10.81 -15.92
CA GLU A 27 -15.24 -11.11 -17.28
C GLU A 27 -15.23 -12.62 -17.61
N CYS A 28 -14.49 -13.43 -16.83
CA CYS A 28 -14.38 -14.86 -17.08
C CYS A 28 -15.58 -15.62 -16.51
N PRO A 29 -16.31 -16.42 -17.32
CA PRO A 29 -17.42 -17.26 -16.83
C PRO A 29 -17.01 -18.23 -15.71
N MET A 30 -15.74 -18.64 -15.71
CA MET A 30 -15.15 -19.54 -14.70
C MET A 30 -14.52 -18.78 -13.53
N SER A 31 -14.66 -17.44 -13.46
CA SER A 31 -14.10 -16.56 -12.41
C SER A 31 -12.60 -16.74 -12.18
N VAL A 32 -11.83 -16.97 -13.24
CA VAL A 32 -10.37 -17.15 -13.16
C VAL A 32 -9.71 -15.83 -12.77
N ASP A 33 -9.02 -15.82 -11.64
CA ASP A 33 -8.29 -14.63 -11.12
C ASP A 33 -6.79 -14.74 -11.42
N ILE A 34 -6.37 -14.18 -12.57
CA ILE A 34 -4.95 -14.14 -12.97
C ILE A 34 -4.12 -13.35 -11.95
N SER A 35 -4.68 -12.36 -11.26
CA SER A 35 -3.97 -11.59 -10.25
C SER A 35 -3.57 -12.46 -9.05
N LYS A 36 -4.46 -13.35 -8.59
CA LYS A 36 -4.14 -14.34 -7.55
C LYS A 36 -3.10 -15.34 -8.04
N MET A 37 -3.27 -15.85 -9.26
CA MET A 37 -2.30 -16.78 -9.86
C MET A 37 -0.91 -16.15 -9.97
N LYS A 38 -0.83 -14.87 -10.37
CA LYS A 38 0.44 -14.11 -10.40
C LYS A 38 1.07 -14.03 -9.02
N SER A 39 0.30 -13.70 -7.99
CA SER A 39 0.82 -13.56 -6.62
C SER A 39 1.39 -14.87 -6.09
N GLU A 40 0.70 -15.98 -6.31
CA GLU A 40 1.14 -17.32 -5.93
C GLU A 40 2.37 -17.75 -6.74
N PHE A 41 2.35 -17.53 -8.05
CA PHE A 41 3.50 -17.78 -8.92
C PHE A 41 4.75 -17.01 -8.43
N LEU A 42 4.64 -15.71 -8.17
CA LEU A 42 5.74 -14.88 -7.71
C LEU A 42 6.27 -15.34 -6.34
N PHE A 43 5.39 -15.80 -5.44
CA PHE A 43 5.81 -16.36 -4.15
C PHE A 43 6.75 -17.56 -4.34
N HIS A 44 6.40 -18.51 -5.21
CA HIS A 44 7.25 -19.64 -5.54
C HIS A 44 8.48 -19.26 -6.34
N TYR A 45 8.33 -18.34 -7.29
CA TYR A 45 9.43 -17.86 -8.14
C TYR A 45 10.55 -17.21 -7.29
N TYR A 46 10.19 -16.34 -6.35
CA TYR A 46 11.17 -15.65 -5.50
C TYR A 46 11.76 -16.52 -4.37
N LYS A 47 11.28 -17.73 -4.17
CA LYS A 47 11.97 -18.75 -3.37
C LYS A 47 13.17 -19.34 -4.13
N LYS A 48 13.11 -19.37 -5.46
CA LYS A 48 14.17 -19.92 -6.34
C LYS A 48 15.08 -18.82 -6.89
N PHE A 49 14.54 -17.65 -7.19
CA PHE A 49 15.26 -16.54 -7.82
C PHE A 49 15.24 -15.31 -6.93
N SER A 50 16.31 -14.51 -6.98
CA SER A 50 16.38 -13.26 -6.23
C SER A 50 15.47 -12.18 -6.83
N MET A 51 14.73 -11.48 -5.97
CA MET A 51 13.92 -10.32 -6.36
C MET A 51 14.82 -9.16 -6.78
N LYS A 52 14.47 -8.45 -7.86
CA LYS A 52 15.14 -7.22 -8.31
C LYS A 52 15.15 -6.17 -7.18
N LEU A 53 16.22 -5.37 -7.09
CA LEU A 53 16.37 -4.36 -6.04
C LEU A 53 15.22 -3.34 -6.02
N LYS A 54 14.79 -2.87 -7.20
CA LYS A 54 13.61 -2.01 -7.38
C LYS A 54 12.37 -2.61 -6.70
N ASP A 55 12.08 -3.88 -6.98
CA ASP A 55 10.90 -4.57 -6.48
C ASP A 55 10.97 -4.77 -4.95
N LYS A 56 12.18 -5.04 -4.43
CA LYS A 56 12.42 -5.06 -2.98
C LYS A 56 12.14 -3.73 -2.31
N ILE A 57 12.55 -2.61 -2.91
CA ILE A 57 12.33 -1.27 -2.37
C ILE A 57 10.83 -0.96 -2.37
N ILE A 58 10.17 -1.15 -3.51
CA ILE A 58 8.74 -0.83 -3.66
C ILE A 58 7.88 -1.73 -2.77
N SER A 59 8.12 -3.05 -2.78
CA SER A 59 7.33 -3.99 -1.99
C SER A 59 7.46 -3.77 -0.48
N ASN A 60 8.62 -3.33 0.00
CA ASN A 60 8.84 -3.03 1.42
C ASN A 60 8.59 -1.55 1.78
N MET A 61 8.07 -0.73 0.85
CA MET A 61 7.75 0.68 1.13
C MET A 61 6.86 0.86 2.37
N PRO A 62 5.77 0.08 2.57
CA PRO A 62 4.93 0.24 3.76
C PRO A 62 5.70 0.05 5.08
N LYS A 63 6.70 -0.84 5.09
CA LYS A 63 7.54 -1.08 6.27
C LYS A 63 8.59 0.01 6.47
N ASN A 64 9.15 0.51 5.38
CA ASN A 64 10.32 1.42 5.40
C ASN A 64 9.95 2.89 5.18
N ILE A 65 8.66 3.22 5.24
CA ILE A 65 8.18 4.58 4.98
C ILE A 65 8.81 5.64 5.90
N TRP A 66 9.20 5.26 7.10
CA TRP A 66 9.89 6.13 8.04
C TRP A 66 11.24 6.62 7.50
N LEU A 67 12.01 5.76 6.81
CA LEU A 67 13.26 6.17 6.14
C LEU A 67 12.98 7.18 5.03
N ILE A 68 11.93 6.96 4.25
CA ILE A 68 11.53 7.88 3.18
C ILE A 68 11.15 9.22 3.79
N LYS A 69 10.43 9.25 4.91
CA LYS A 69 10.10 10.49 5.62
C LYS A 69 11.34 11.23 6.15
N LEU A 70 12.32 10.51 6.65
CA LEU A 70 13.57 11.10 7.14
C LEU A 70 14.34 11.85 6.04
N ILE A 71 14.39 11.29 4.84
CA ILE A 71 15.07 11.89 3.69
C ILE A 71 14.18 12.82 2.87
N ALA A 72 12.86 12.86 3.14
CA ALA A 72 11.88 13.61 2.37
C ALA A 72 12.25 15.09 2.14
N PRO A 73 12.72 15.87 3.11
CA PRO A 73 13.06 17.29 2.90
C PRO A 73 14.15 17.46 1.83
N ILE A 74 15.13 16.57 1.80
CA ILE A 74 16.21 16.57 0.80
C ILE A 74 15.67 16.02 -0.53
N PHE A 75 15.00 14.88 -0.48
CA PHE A 75 14.45 14.22 -1.66
C PHE A 75 13.50 15.13 -2.44
N ASN A 76 12.56 15.80 -1.76
CA ASN A 76 11.60 16.71 -2.39
C ASN A 76 12.27 17.89 -3.12
N LYS A 77 13.44 18.33 -2.64
CA LYS A 77 14.22 19.40 -3.29
C LYS A 77 14.98 18.91 -4.52
N ILE A 78 15.52 17.69 -4.46
CA ILE A 78 16.42 17.17 -5.50
C ILE A 78 15.74 16.30 -6.56
N LYS A 79 14.51 15.81 -6.30
CA LYS A 79 13.77 14.90 -7.19
C LYS A 79 13.56 15.42 -8.63
N ASN A 80 13.63 16.75 -8.83
CA ASN A 80 13.45 17.39 -10.13
C ASN A 80 14.79 17.65 -10.86
N ILE A 81 15.94 17.26 -10.28
CA ILE A 81 17.23 17.45 -10.91
C ILE A 81 17.41 16.42 -12.03
N PRO A 82 17.60 16.87 -13.31
CA PRO A 82 17.62 15.94 -14.46
C PRO A 82 18.72 14.87 -14.36
N ILE A 83 19.88 15.19 -13.82
CA ILE A 83 20.99 14.26 -13.64
C ILE A 83 20.60 13.17 -12.65
N LEU A 84 19.95 13.51 -11.54
CA LEU A 84 19.50 12.53 -10.55
C LEU A 84 18.45 11.59 -11.13
N ASN A 85 17.52 12.12 -11.91
CA ASN A 85 16.50 11.30 -12.59
C ASN A 85 17.14 10.29 -13.54
N LYS A 86 18.18 10.68 -14.30
CA LYS A 86 18.93 9.74 -15.16
C LYS A 86 19.65 8.66 -14.34
N VAL A 87 20.24 9.01 -13.20
CA VAL A 87 20.86 8.03 -12.30
C VAL A 87 19.82 7.05 -11.74
N LEU A 88 18.66 7.55 -11.31
CA LEU A 88 17.55 6.70 -10.83
C LEU A 88 17.00 5.79 -11.94
N GLU A 89 16.94 6.28 -13.19
CA GLU A 89 16.57 5.48 -14.34
C GLU A 89 17.57 4.36 -14.59
N LEU A 90 18.87 4.66 -14.56
CA LEU A 90 19.92 3.69 -14.79
C LEU A 90 20.01 2.61 -13.69
N LEU A 91 19.91 3.02 -12.40
CA LEU A 91 20.08 2.11 -11.27
C LEU A 91 18.79 1.32 -10.93
N PHE A 92 17.64 1.96 -11.06
CA PHE A 92 16.36 1.41 -10.58
C PHE A 92 15.32 1.23 -11.69
N ASN A 93 15.66 1.59 -12.92
CA ASN A 93 14.72 1.55 -14.05
C ASN A 93 13.42 2.34 -13.79
N PHE A 94 13.52 3.47 -13.09
CA PHE A 94 12.44 4.43 -12.95
C PHE A 94 12.39 5.35 -14.15
N SER A 95 11.18 5.53 -14.73
CA SER A 95 11.03 6.38 -15.90
C SER A 95 11.26 7.85 -15.55
N THR A 96 12.13 8.52 -16.30
CA THR A 96 12.34 9.99 -16.21
C THR A 96 11.19 10.80 -16.81
N LYS A 97 10.26 10.14 -17.53
CA LYS A 97 9.09 10.79 -18.14
C LYS A 97 8.00 11.16 -17.13
N ARG A 98 8.10 10.67 -15.90
CA ARG A 98 7.14 10.96 -14.82
C ARG A 98 7.87 11.62 -13.66
N THR A 99 7.23 12.62 -13.07
CA THR A 99 7.70 13.23 -11.83
C THR A 99 7.52 12.25 -10.67
N MET A 100 8.52 12.16 -9.81
CA MET A 100 8.40 11.40 -8.57
C MET A 100 7.40 12.06 -7.63
N PRO A 101 6.55 11.27 -6.95
CA PRO A 101 5.60 11.82 -6.00
C PRO A 101 6.32 12.55 -4.85
N GLU A 102 5.67 13.57 -4.33
CA GLU A 102 6.19 14.34 -3.20
C GLU A 102 5.77 13.72 -1.88
N VAL A 103 6.74 13.51 -1.01
CA VAL A 103 6.45 13.05 0.35
C VAL A 103 5.88 14.22 1.14
N GLN A 104 4.65 14.08 1.61
CA GLN A 104 3.89 15.15 2.24
C GLN A 104 4.06 15.17 3.77
N ASN A 105 3.89 16.37 4.35
CA ASN A 105 3.88 16.55 5.79
C ASN A 105 2.56 16.07 6.38
N ILE A 106 2.61 15.22 7.40
CA ILE A 106 1.42 14.66 8.08
C ILE A 106 0.71 15.67 9.02
N SER A 107 1.35 16.77 9.38
CA SER A 107 0.80 17.74 10.36
C SER A 107 -0.59 18.25 10.01
N PRO A 108 -0.94 18.58 8.75
CA PRO A 108 -2.30 19.00 8.40
C PRO A 108 -3.35 17.92 8.68
N LEU A 109 -3.02 16.65 8.45
CA LEU A 109 -3.92 15.53 8.75
C LEU A 109 -4.07 15.36 10.27
N LYS A 110 -2.99 15.46 11.04
CA LYS A 110 -3.05 15.41 12.51
C LYS A 110 -3.97 16.50 13.04
N ASN A 111 -3.86 17.72 12.57
CA ASN A 111 -4.72 18.84 13.00
C ASN A 111 -6.21 18.55 12.77
N ILE A 112 -6.58 18.05 11.58
CA ILE A 112 -7.97 17.69 11.27
C ILE A 112 -8.42 16.49 12.09
N TYR A 113 -7.58 15.47 12.25
CA TYR A 113 -7.90 14.26 12.99
C TYR A 113 -8.21 14.55 14.45
N TYR A 114 -7.41 15.38 15.14
CA TYR A 114 -7.63 15.74 16.54
C TYR A 114 -8.73 16.79 16.75
N SER A 115 -9.09 17.55 15.73
CA SER A 115 -10.17 18.53 15.78
C SER A 115 -11.56 17.96 15.51
N GLN A 116 -11.68 16.64 15.27
CA GLN A 116 -12.98 16.00 15.06
C GLN A 116 -13.91 16.14 16.25
N ASN A 117 -15.19 16.38 15.97
CA ASN A 117 -16.23 16.34 16.99
C ASN A 117 -16.36 14.95 17.60
N ASN A 118 -16.81 14.87 18.83
CA ASN A 118 -16.98 13.59 19.52
C ASN A 118 -18.35 12.98 19.16
N PHE A 119 -18.48 12.49 17.93
CA PHE A 119 -19.68 11.79 17.47
C PHE A 119 -19.79 10.40 18.11
N SER A 120 -21.03 9.97 18.37
CA SER A 120 -21.32 8.61 18.86
C SER A 120 -21.04 7.55 17.78
N ASN A 121 -21.36 7.87 16.53
CA ASN A 121 -21.09 6.99 15.41
C ASN A 121 -19.60 7.03 15.03
N LYS A 122 -18.99 5.86 14.94
CA LYS A 122 -17.57 5.70 14.61
C LYS A 122 -17.41 4.90 13.32
N VAL A 123 -16.38 5.20 12.55
CA VAL A 123 -15.94 4.39 11.41
C VAL A 123 -14.43 4.25 11.47
N ILE A 124 -13.91 3.10 11.07
CA ILE A 124 -12.48 2.89 10.93
C ILE A 124 -12.10 3.34 9.53
N LEU A 125 -11.24 4.36 9.44
CA LEU A 125 -10.70 4.84 8.19
C LEU A 125 -9.36 4.16 7.92
N LEU A 126 -9.33 3.25 6.95
CA LEU A 126 -8.10 2.61 6.50
C LEU A 126 -7.29 3.62 5.67
N ALA A 127 -6.35 4.28 6.34
CA ALA A 127 -5.43 5.22 5.73
C ALA A 127 -4.26 4.45 5.10
N ASP A 128 -4.36 4.16 3.82
CA ASP A 128 -3.34 3.39 3.12
C ASP A 128 -2.01 4.15 3.02
N THR A 129 -0.92 3.39 2.80
CA THR A 129 0.45 3.92 2.80
C THR A 129 0.66 5.04 1.77
N PHE A 130 -0.02 5.00 0.63
CA PHE A 130 0.17 5.99 -0.43
C PHE A 130 -0.57 7.28 -0.12
N ASN A 131 -1.83 7.21 0.27
CA ASN A 131 -2.62 8.39 0.63
C ASN A 131 -2.04 9.12 1.84
N ILE A 132 -1.61 8.41 2.89
CA ILE A 132 -1.07 9.06 4.10
C ILE A 132 0.30 9.73 3.88
N ASN A 133 1.05 9.33 2.85
CA ASN A 133 2.39 9.84 2.64
C ASN A 133 2.54 10.72 1.39
N PHE A 134 1.70 10.55 0.38
CA PHE A 134 1.82 11.24 -0.90
C PHE A 134 0.58 12.03 -1.31
N GLU A 135 -0.62 11.64 -0.81
CA GLU A 135 -1.90 12.23 -1.19
C GLU A 135 -2.76 12.56 0.03
N ILE A 136 -2.16 13.22 1.02
CA ILE A 136 -2.77 13.45 2.35
C ILE A 136 -4.09 14.22 2.30
N GLN A 137 -4.28 15.04 1.25
CA GLN A 137 -5.51 15.81 1.05
C GLN A 137 -6.73 14.89 0.90
N ASN A 138 -6.56 13.72 0.29
CA ASN A 138 -7.65 12.74 0.15
C ASN A 138 -8.17 12.29 1.54
N LEU A 139 -7.26 12.01 2.48
CA LEU A 139 -7.64 11.66 3.85
C LEU A 139 -8.27 12.82 4.60
N ILE A 140 -7.74 14.04 4.45
CA ILE A 140 -8.29 15.26 5.07
C ILE A 140 -9.73 15.48 4.61
N TYR A 141 -9.99 15.40 3.31
CA TYR A 141 -11.35 15.57 2.78
C TYR A 141 -12.27 14.42 3.19
N THR A 142 -11.77 13.19 3.25
CA THR A 142 -12.55 12.04 3.74
C THR A 142 -12.99 12.26 5.18
N ILE A 143 -12.10 12.67 6.08
CA ILE A 143 -12.47 12.98 7.47
C ILE A 143 -13.51 14.09 7.53
N LYS A 144 -13.35 15.17 6.76
CA LYS A 144 -14.33 16.27 6.71
C LYS A 144 -15.70 15.79 6.25
N VAL A 145 -15.75 14.94 5.24
CA VAL A 145 -17.01 14.36 4.73
C VAL A 145 -17.65 13.48 5.79
N LEU A 146 -16.90 12.55 6.40
CA LEU A 146 -17.40 11.70 7.46
C LEU A 146 -17.95 12.51 8.65
N ASN A 147 -17.22 13.54 9.08
CA ASN A 147 -17.68 14.44 10.16
C ASN A 147 -18.95 15.19 9.79
N LYS A 148 -19.11 15.62 8.52
CA LYS A 148 -20.34 16.28 8.06
C LYS A 148 -21.55 15.35 8.14
N PHE A 149 -21.35 14.04 7.98
CA PHE A 149 -22.39 13.02 8.16
C PHE A 149 -22.51 12.47 9.58
N GLY A 150 -21.85 13.08 10.55
CA GLY A 150 -21.96 12.70 11.97
C GLY A 150 -21.14 11.47 12.37
N TYR A 151 -20.11 11.12 11.61
CA TYR A 151 -19.20 10.03 11.92
C TYR A 151 -17.85 10.54 12.39
N LYS A 152 -17.31 9.92 13.45
CA LYS A 152 -15.92 10.10 13.87
C LYS A 152 -15.03 9.09 13.13
N ALA A 153 -14.06 9.56 12.38
CA ALA A 153 -13.07 8.70 11.73
C ALA A 153 -12.00 8.27 12.73
N ILE A 154 -11.74 6.97 12.81
CA ILE A 154 -10.65 6.37 13.59
C ILE A 154 -9.62 5.85 12.61
N ILE A 155 -8.42 6.42 12.60
CA ILE A 155 -7.29 5.90 11.83
C ILE A 155 -6.50 4.95 12.73
N PRO A 156 -6.45 3.64 12.42
CA PRO A 156 -5.73 2.68 13.23
C PRO A 156 -4.25 3.03 13.41
N ASN A 157 -3.76 2.93 14.65
CA ASN A 157 -2.36 3.23 15.02
C ASN A 157 -1.89 4.66 14.69
N PHE A 158 -2.81 5.62 14.54
CA PHE A 158 -2.43 6.99 14.23
C PHE A 158 -1.82 7.72 15.43
N ASP A 159 -2.30 7.37 16.63
CA ASP A 159 -1.88 7.95 17.90
C ASP A 159 -0.79 7.16 18.61
N ASP A 160 -0.53 5.93 18.14
CA ASP A 160 0.39 5.01 18.81
C ASP A 160 1.75 4.99 18.11
N ASP A 161 2.63 5.86 18.57
CA ASP A 161 4.04 5.90 18.12
C ASP A 161 4.80 4.59 18.49
N SER A 162 4.29 3.78 19.44
CA SER A 162 4.92 2.54 19.89
C SER A 162 4.86 1.44 18.81
N LEU A 163 3.88 1.47 17.93
CA LEU A 163 3.72 0.53 16.82
C LEU A 163 4.37 1.00 15.52
N GLY A 164 5.01 2.16 15.52
CA GLY A 164 6.03 2.62 14.58
C GLY A 164 5.56 2.93 13.16
N ARG A 165 4.37 2.51 12.72
CA ARG A 165 3.86 2.78 11.38
C ARG A 165 2.35 2.52 11.25
N PRO A 166 1.65 3.22 10.33
CA PRO A 166 0.24 2.94 10.03
C PRO A 166 0.02 1.48 9.63
N LEU A 167 -1.21 1.00 9.86
CA LEU A 167 -1.61 -0.32 9.37
C LEU A 167 -1.71 -0.30 7.85
N CYS A 168 -1.32 -1.39 7.22
CA CYS A 168 -1.38 -1.59 5.78
C CYS A 168 -2.25 -2.82 5.46
N CYS A 169 -3.00 -2.77 4.37
CA CYS A 169 -3.78 -3.90 3.88
C CYS A 169 -2.92 -5.08 3.35
N GLY A 170 -1.61 -4.89 3.19
CA GLY A 170 -0.71 -5.90 2.63
C GLY A 170 -0.72 -6.01 1.11
N ARG A 171 -1.54 -5.22 0.40
CA ARG A 171 -1.69 -5.30 -1.06
C ARG A 171 -0.37 -5.19 -1.82
N THR A 172 0.52 -4.29 -1.38
CA THR A 172 1.85 -4.15 -2.00
C THR A 172 2.63 -5.45 -1.93
N TYR A 173 2.61 -6.13 -0.78
CA TYR A 173 3.28 -7.43 -0.63
C TYR A 173 2.64 -8.52 -1.51
N ILE A 174 1.31 -8.57 -1.60
CA ILE A 174 0.59 -9.51 -2.48
C ILE A 174 1.04 -9.32 -3.93
N SER A 175 1.08 -8.07 -4.41
CA SER A 175 1.45 -7.76 -5.79
C SER A 175 2.86 -8.21 -6.17
N TYR A 176 3.74 -8.36 -5.19
CA TYR A 176 5.12 -8.82 -5.35
C TYR A 176 5.35 -10.26 -4.82
N GLY A 177 4.30 -11.03 -4.59
CA GLY A 177 4.40 -12.43 -4.15
C GLY A 177 5.02 -12.63 -2.76
N GLN A 178 5.03 -11.60 -1.90
CA GLN A 178 5.51 -11.71 -0.51
C GLN A 178 4.34 -12.06 0.42
N LEU A 179 3.73 -13.22 0.20
CA LEU A 179 2.47 -13.61 0.85
C LEU A 179 2.58 -13.70 2.37
N ASP A 180 3.70 -14.18 2.90
CA ASP A 180 3.93 -14.27 4.35
C ASP A 180 3.89 -12.87 5.02
N LYS A 181 4.47 -11.85 4.33
CA LYS A 181 4.44 -10.47 4.82
C LYS A 181 3.04 -9.85 4.70
N ALA A 182 2.32 -10.18 3.62
CA ALA A 182 0.95 -9.74 3.45
C ALA A 182 0.04 -10.28 4.56
N GLN A 183 0.19 -11.56 4.89
CA GLN A 183 -0.53 -12.20 5.99
C GLN A 183 -0.21 -11.52 7.33
N ALA A 184 1.06 -11.24 7.61
CA ALA A 184 1.46 -10.54 8.83
C ALA A 184 0.83 -9.14 8.95
N GLU A 185 0.73 -8.38 7.84
CA GLU A 185 0.04 -7.08 7.83
C GLU A 185 -1.47 -7.22 8.12
N MET A 186 -2.11 -8.21 7.50
CA MET A 186 -3.52 -8.47 7.74
C MET A 186 -3.78 -8.88 9.19
N GLN A 187 -2.91 -9.70 9.78
CA GLN A 187 -2.99 -10.05 11.21
C GLN A 187 -2.85 -8.82 12.11
N ARG A 188 -1.92 -7.89 11.79
CA ARG A 188 -1.81 -6.63 12.54
C ARG A 188 -3.11 -5.84 12.52
N PHE A 189 -3.76 -5.74 11.36
CA PHE A 189 -5.03 -5.05 11.22
C PHE A 189 -6.15 -5.77 12.00
N THR A 190 -6.27 -7.09 11.85
CA THR A 190 -7.27 -7.89 12.56
C THR A 190 -7.10 -7.79 14.08
N ASN A 191 -5.86 -7.90 14.56
CA ASN A 191 -5.56 -7.76 15.99
C ASN A 191 -5.93 -6.36 16.52
N TYR A 192 -5.71 -5.30 15.73
CA TYR A 192 -6.14 -3.97 16.12
C TYR A 192 -7.67 -3.88 16.27
N ILE A 193 -8.44 -4.45 15.34
CA ILE A 193 -9.90 -4.49 15.41
C ILE A 193 -10.37 -5.20 16.68
N ILE A 194 -9.86 -6.40 16.93
CA ILE A 194 -10.24 -7.24 18.06
C ILE A 194 -9.86 -6.57 19.40
N ASN A 195 -8.59 -6.14 19.53
CA ASN A 195 -8.08 -5.56 20.77
C ASN A 195 -8.78 -4.24 21.19
N ASN A 196 -9.42 -3.55 20.24
CA ASN A 196 -10.14 -2.31 20.50
C ASN A 196 -11.67 -2.49 20.49
N ASN A 197 -12.18 -3.72 20.39
CA ASN A 197 -13.62 -4.05 20.31
C ASN A 197 -14.32 -3.32 19.15
N TYR A 198 -13.71 -3.33 17.97
CA TYR A 198 -14.22 -2.66 16.76
C TYR A 198 -14.85 -3.63 15.75
N GLU A 199 -15.19 -4.87 16.14
CA GLU A 199 -15.71 -5.91 15.25
C GLU A 199 -17.04 -5.51 14.56
N SER A 200 -17.84 -4.70 15.23
CA SER A 200 -19.10 -4.15 14.69
C SER A 200 -18.94 -2.77 14.05
N THR A 201 -17.73 -2.18 14.07
CA THR A 201 -17.50 -0.85 13.53
C THR A 201 -17.22 -0.92 12.03
N PRO A 202 -17.97 -0.16 11.18
CA PRO A 202 -17.73 -0.17 9.75
C PRO A 202 -16.30 0.26 9.41
N VAL A 203 -15.69 -0.44 8.43
CA VAL A 203 -14.39 -0.09 7.87
C VAL A 203 -14.59 0.59 6.52
N VAL A 204 -14.03 1.77 6.36
CA VAL A 204 -14.03 2.53 5.11
C VAL A 204 -12.59 2.78 4.64
N GLY A 205 -12.38 2.76 3.34
CA GLY A 205 -11.10 3.09 2.71
C GLY A 205 -11.34 3.90 1.45
N ILE A 206 -10.35 4.67 1.07
CA ILE A 206 -10.39 5.50 -0.14
C ILE A 206 -9.68 4.84 -1.32
N GLU A 207 -8.91 3.79 -1.06
CA GLU A 207 -8.26 2.98 -2.09
C GLU A 207 -9.02 1.64 -2.23
N PRO A 208 -9.78 1.43 -3.33
CA PRO A 208 -10.58 0.21 -3.50
C PRO A 208 -9.76 -1.08 -3.42
N SER A 209 -8.52 -1.04 -3.93
CA SER A 209 -7.65 -2.22 -3.91
C SER A 209 -7.18 -2.64 -2.51
N CYS A 210 -7.41 -1.80 -1.51
CA CYS A 210 -7.11 -2.12 -0.10
C CYS A 210 -8.30 -2.77 0.62
N LEU A 211 -9.52 -2.69 0.06
CA LEU A 211 -10.75 -3.21 0.64
C LEU A 211 -11.27 -4.48 -0.06
N LEU A 212 -10.86 -4.70 -1.33
CA LEU A 212 -11.36 -5.77 -2.20
C LEU A 212 -10.37 -7.00 -2.26
#